data_04a31e24ab5c702ce709e5cd746deba9
#
_entry.id   04a31e24ab5c702ce709e5cd746deba9
#
_cell.length_a   1.000
_cell.length_b   1.000
_cell.length_c   1.000
_cell.angle_alpha   90.00
_cell.angle_beta   90.00
_cell.angle_gamma   90.00
#
_symmetry.space_group_name_H-M   'P 1'
#
loop_
_entity.id
_entity.type
_entity.pdbx_description
1 polymer ?
#
loop_
_entity_poly.entity_id
_entity_poly.type
_entity_poly.pdbx_seq_one_letter_code
_entity_poly.pdbx_strand_id
1 'polypeptide(L)'
;MDRPRLTTLLTWSVVGTYLLVALGATAAADAGSVVAAVHQASAMVVGVLLVATALLAHRTVASRGVRVGTIAGLIIYLAQAGIGLAGRIDVVPFDGGLHLLGGIAVFSILLVTLVIRVETTAEEPVEDGFPNGTGDRVSPIVSEEGTPSSVSETESIRLRDRVRAYLELTKPRLMWLLCLLALAGMGLAVAAGAELDGVTVAATLGGGVLAIGASGTFNHVYERDRDRKMRRTADRPIATDRAGVRRATGFGVALVIASMAVMVVFVNALTAALTAAAIVYYAYVYTVLLKPTTKWNTVIGGGSGALPALIGYAAVTGTVSLSAILLALVVCCWTPAHFYNLAIAHREDYARAEYPMLPVVAGVRTARQRILAWLGVTLIAAVLLGAVTDFGILYALTTTVLGAVFVRSVIRQYNVDQRESEDERAAAYRSFHASNAYLGAILVAILVETLAL
;
A
#
# COMPACT_ATOMS: atom_id res chain seq x y z
N MET A 1 9.65 -33.25 -5.39
CA MET A 1 10.53 -32.49 -4.46
C MET A 1 11.02 -31.15 -5.00
N ASP A 2 10.96 -30.84 -6.29
CA ASP A 2 11.58 -29.63 -6.87
C ASP A 2 10.65 -28.41 -7.00
N ARG A 3 9.33 -28.58 -6.79
CA ARG A 3 8.36 -27.47 -6.92
C ARG A 3 8.59 -26.29 -5.95
N PRO A 4 8.83 -26.50 -4.63
CA PRO A 4 9.09 -25.39 -3.70
C PRO A 4 10.43 -24.70 -3.97
N ARG A 5 11.44 -25.44 -4.46
CA ARG A 5 12.77 -24.87 -4.79
C ARG A 5 12.70 -23.86 -5.92
N LEU A 6 11.95 -24.14 -7.00
CA LEU A 6 11.80 -23.20 -8.13
C LEU A 6 11.11 -21.91 -7.70
N THR A 7 10.03 -21.98 -6.92
CA THR A 7 9.35 -20.77 -6.41
C THR A 7 10.29 -19.96 -5.52
N THR A 8 11.06 -20.61 -4.67
CA THR A 8 12.04 -19.94 -3.79
C THR A 8 13.14 -19.26 -4.60
N LEU A 9 13.75 -19.94 -5.59
CA LEU A 9 14.78 -19.35 -6.44
C LEU A 9 14.22 -18.18 -7.27
N LEU A 10 13.02 -18.32 -7.82
CA LEU A 10 12.39 -17.25 -8.57
C LEU A 10 12.06 -16.04 -7.69
N THR A 11 11.64 -16.26 -6.45
CA THR A 11 11.43 -15.18 -5.46
C THR A 11 12.74 -14.44 -5.18
N TRP A 12 13.83 -15.16 -4.93
CA TRP A 12 15.14 -14.54 -4.72
C TRP A 12 15.68 -13.86 -5.97
N SER A 13 15.38 -14.37 -7.18
CA SER A 13 15.70 -13.71 -8.44
C SER A 13 14.98 -12.35 -8.56
N VAL A 14 13.69 -12.29 -8.23
CA VAL A 14 12.91 -11.04 -8.21
C VAL A 14 13.49 -10.06 -7.20
N VAL A 15 13.75 -10.49 -5.98
CA VAL A 15 14.31 -9.65 -4.90
C VAL A 15 15.73 -9.17 -5.24
N GLY A 16 16.57 -10.07 -5.72
CA GLY A 16 17.95 -9.74 -6.09
C GLY A 16 18.01 -8.76 -7.27
N THR A 17 17.14 -8.94 -8.26
CA THR A 17 17.05 -8.00 -9.39
C THR A 17 16.54 -6.64 -8.94
N TYR A 18 15.57 -6.60 -8.01
CA TYR A 18 15.11 -5.33 -7.44
C TYR A 18 16.24 -4.61 -6.69
N LEU A 19 16.99 -5.32 -5.84
CA LEU A 19 18.16 -4.77 -5.15
C LEU A 19 19.18 -4.20 -6.15
N LEU A 20 19.44 -4.95 -7.22
CA LEU A 20 20.39 -4.53 -8.24
C LEU A 20 19.94 -3.23 -8.94
N VAL A 21 18.65 -3.10 -9.25
CA VAL A 21 18.09 -1.91 -9.87
C VAL A 21 18.12 -0.72 -8.88
N ALA A 22 17.79 -0.94 -7.61
CA ALA A 22 17.83 0.09 -6.57
C ALA A 22 19.29 0.59 -6.33
N LEU A 23 20.26 -0.33 -6.22
CA LEU A 23 21.68 0.02 -6.08
C LEU A 23 22.24 0.69 -7.35
N GLY A 24 21.74 0.32 -8.53
CA GLY A 24 22.11 0.96 -9.78
C GLY A 24 21.63 2.40 -9.86
N ALA A 25 20.42 2.67 -9.38
CA ALA A 25 19.90 4.04 -9.29
C ALA A 25 20.74 4.90 -8.34
N THR A 26 21.10 4.38 -7.14
CA THR A 26 22.00 5.08 -6.21
C THR A 26 23.43 5.23 -6.72
N ALA A 27 23.97 4.26 -7.43
CA ALA A 27 25.32 4.35 -8.02
C ALA A 27 25.40 5.40 -9.13
N ALA A 28 24.32 5.62 -9.86
CA ALA A 28 24.25 6.67 -10.89
C ALA A 28 24.24 8.08 -10.30
N ALA A 29 23.80 8.23 -9.05
CA ALA A 29 23.77 9.50 -8.31
C ALA A 29 25.12 9.87 -7.65
N ASP A 30 26.23 9.32 -8.10
CA ASP A 30 27.60 9.60 -7.63
C ASP A 30 27.91 9.12 -6.19
N ALA A 31 27.25 8.06 -5.73
CA ALA A 31 27.39 7.50 -4.39
C ALA A 31 28.72 6.74 -4.12
N GLY A 32 29.79 7.13 -4.79
CA GLY A 32 31.17 6.67 -4.54
C GLY A 32 31.49 5.25 -5.03
N SER A 33 32.78 4.94 -5.03
CA SER A 33 33.34 3.66 -5.54
C SER A 33 32.80 2.41 -4.83
N VAL A 34 32.40 2.52 -3.56
CA VAL A 34 31.90 1.41 -2.75
C VAL A 34 30.52 0.94 -3.25
N VAL A 35 29.58 1.85 -3.50
CA VAL A 35 28.23 1.50 -4.00
C VAL A 35 28.33 0.88 -5.39
N ALA A 36 29.19 1.43 -6.24
CA ALA A 36 29.45 0.86 -7.56
C ALA A 36 30.05 -0.55 -7.48
N ALA A 37 30.97 -0.81 -6.54
CA ALA A 37 31.53 -2.14 -6.30
C ALA A 37 30.47 -3.13 -5.77
N VAL A 38 29.61 -2.70 -4.85
CA VAL A 38 28.52 -3.51 -4.31
C VAL A 38 27.49 -3.84 -5.41
N HIS A 39 27.15 -2.86 -6.27
CA HIS A 39 26.27 -3.09 -7.42
C HIS A 39 26.81 -4.18 -8.34
N GLN A 40 28.14 -4.16 -8.63
CA GLN A 40 28.76 -5.16 -9.49
C GLN A 40 28.83 -6.55 -8.86
N ALA A 41 29.21 -6.63 -7.58
CA ALA A 41 29.21 -7.89 -6.87
C ALA A 41 27.80 -8.49 -6.83
N SER A 42 26.80 -7.65 -6.58
CA SER A 42 25.38 -8.05 -6.61
C SER A 42 24.94 -8.51 -8.01
N ALA A 43 25.44 -7.89 -9.07
CA ALA A 43 25.16 -8.29 -10.45
C ALA A 43 25.66 -9.72 -10.72
N MET A 44 26.87 -10.07 -10.31
CA MET A 44 27.38 -11.44 -10.47
C MET A 44 26.51 -12.47 -9.73
N VAL A 45 26.13 -12.18 -8.49
CA VAL A 45 25.26 -13.06 -7.68
C VAL A 45 23.89 -13.24 -8.32
N VAL A 46 23.27 -12.15 -8.76
CA VAL A 46 21.97 -12.19 -9.45
C VAL A 46 22.05 -12.95 -10.77
N GLY A 47 23.13 -12.79 -11.53
CA GLY A 47 23.38 -13.54 -12.76
C GLY A 47 23.40 -15.05 -12.53
N VAL A 48 24.17 -15.51 -11.53
CA VAL A 48 24.21 -16.93 -11.15
C VAL A 48 22.83 -17.42 -10.72
N LEU A 49 22.10 -16.62 -9.94
CA LEU A 49 20.76 -16.97 -9.48
C LEU A 49 19.76 -17.10 -10.64
N LEU A 50 19.83 -16.21 -11.63
CA LEU A 50 18.98 -16.26 -12.82
C LEU A 50 19.28 -17.48 -13.69
N VAL A 51 20.57 -17.82 -13.88
CA VAL A 51 20.95 -19.04 -14.59
C VAL A 51 20.44 -20.28 -13.87
N ALA A 52 20.62 -20.37 -12.54
CA ALA A 52 20.11 -21.49 -11.75
C ALA A 52 18.58 -21.61 -11.84
N THR A 53 17.88 -20.46 -11.80
CA THR A 53 16.41 -20.42 -11.91
C THR A 53 15.94 -20.88 -13.28
N ALA A 54 16.57 -20.41 -14.37
CA ALA A 54 16.25 -20.83 -15.74
C ALA A 54 16.52 -22.32 -15.95
N LEU A 55 17.66 -22.83 -15.49
CA LEU A 55 18.00 -24.25 -15.57
C LEU A 55 17.00 -25.13 -14.80
N LEU A 56 16.62 -24.72 -13.59
CA LEU A 56 15.66 -25.47 -12.80
C LEU A 56 14.25 -25.42 -13.43
N ALA A 57 13.84 -24.28 -13.99
CA ALA A 57 12.57 -24.16 -14.71
C ALA A 57 12.49 -25.08 -15.93
N HIS A 58 13.63 -25.32 -16.59
CA HIS A 58 13.72 -26.27 -17.71
C HIS A 58 13.71 -27.74 -17.27
N ARG A 59 14.36 -28.06 -16.15
CA ARG A 59 14.45 -29.44 -15.63
C ARG A 59 13.20 -29.90 -14.88
N THR A 60 12.34 -28.96 -14.45
CA THR A 60 11.10 -29.27 -13.72
C THR A 60 9.89 -29.20 -14.64
N VAL A 61 8.76 -29.78 -14.21
CA VAL A 61 7.46 -29.65 -14.89
C VAL A 61 6.90 -28.24 -14.62
N ALA A 62 7.59 -27.24 -15.17
CA ALA A 62 7.13 -25.85 -15.11
C ALA A 62 6.24 -25.53 -16.33
N SER A 63 5.27 -24.64 -16.17
CA SER A 63 4.42 -24.19 -17.27
C SER A 63 5.28 -23.51 -18.37
N ARG A 64 4.77 -23.49 -19.61
CA ARG A 64 5.44 -22.82 -20.73
C ARG A 64 5.73 -21.34 -20.40
N GLY A 65 4.78 -20.65 -19.75
CA GLY A 65 4.93 -19.24 -19.34
C GLY A 65 6.09 -19.04 -18.38
N VAL A 66 6.29 -19.91 -17.39
CA VAL A 66 7.40 -19.84 -16.43
C VAL A 66 8.74 -20.07 -17.14
N ARG A 67 8.83 -21.06 -18.04
CA ARG A 67 10.06 -21.32 -18.81
C ARG A 67 10.44 -20.15 -19.71
N VAL A 68 9.47 -19.64 -20.47
CA VAL A 68 9.69 -18.49 -21.36
C VAL A 68 10.10 -17.25 -20.56
N GLY A 69 9.40 -16.96 -19.46
CA GLY A 69 9.68 -15.77 -18.62
C GLY A 69 11.06 -15.81 -17.96
N THR A 70 11.51 -16.98 -17.47
CA THR A 70 12.86 -17.13 -16.88
C THR A 70 13.95 -16.96 -17.92
N ILE A 71 13.77 -17.47 -19.15
CA ILE A 71 14.74 -17.31 -20.25
C ILE A 71 14.75 -15.86 -20.73
N ALA A 72 13.59 -15.25 -20.97
CA ALA A 72 13.50 -13.85 -21.39
C ALA A 72 14.17 -12.92 -20.38
N GLY A 73 13.89 -13.12 -19.08
CA GLY A 73 14.56 -12.37 -18.01
C GLY A 73 16.08 -12.53 -18.03
N LEU A 74 16.59 -13.76 -18.22
CA LEU A 74 18.02 -14.02 -18.30
C LEU A 74 18.66 -13.37 -19.53
N ILE A 75 18.04 -13.46 -20.71
CA ILE A 75 18.58 -12.86 -21.94
C ILE A 75 18.68 -11.34 -21.79
N ILE A 76 17.62 -10.67 -21.32
CA ILE A 76 17.64 -9.21 -21.14
C ILE A 76 18.65 -8.83 -20.06
N TYR A 77 18.75 -9.63 -18.98
CA TYR A 77 19.76 -9.41 -17.95
C TYR A 77 21.18 -9.47 -18.50
N LEU A 78 21.52 -10.47 -19.31
CA LEU A 78 22.84 -10.59 -19.93
C LEU A 78 23.14 -9.41 -20.89
N ALA A 79 22.14 -8.96 -21.65
CA ALA A 79 22.27 -7.77 -22.48
C ALA A 79 22.57 -6.51 -21.64
N GLN A 80 21.85 -6.33 -20.51
CA GLN A 80 22.06 -5.22 -19.58
C GLN A 80 23.45 -5.28 -18.91
N ALA A 81 23.89 -6.46 -18.50
CA ALA A 81 25.22 -6.65 -17.94
C ALA A 81 26.33 -6.32 -18.98
N GLY A 82 26.11 -6.70 -20.25
CA GLY A 82 26.99 -6.34 -21.36
C GLY A 82 27.04 -4.83 -21.61
N ILE A 83 25.91 -4.14 -21.62
CA ILE A 83 25.84 -2.68 -21.76
C ILE A 83 26.55 -1.99 -20.59
N GLY A 84 26.33 -2.42 -19.36
CA GLY A 84 26.99 -1.87 -18.18
C GLY A 84 28.51 -2.06 -18.20
N LEU A 85 29.00 -3.20 -18.72
CA LEU A 85 30.44 -3.46 -18.91
C LEU A 85 31.03 -2.61 -20.05
N ALA A 86 30.33 -2.54 -21.18
CA ALA A 86 30.81 -1.77 -22.37
C ALA A 86 30.88 -0.26 -22.07
N GLY A 87 29.95 0.27 -21.30
CA GLY A 87 29.98 1.67 -20.84
C GLY A 87 31.18 2.00 -19.94
N ARG A 88 31.70 1.01 -19.19
CA ARG A 88 32.87 1.20 -18.31
C ARG A 88 34.20 1.25 -19.04
N ILE A 89 34.30 0.56 -20.15
CA ILE A 89 35.52 0.53 -20.98
C ILE A 89 35.42 1.53 -22.13
N ASP A 90 34.51 2.50 -22.03
CA ASP A 90 34.27 3.60 -23.00
C ASP A 90 34.06 3.13 -24.44
N VAL A 91 33.60 1.90 -24.65
CA VAL A 91 33.29 1.35 -25.98
C VAL A 91 31.95 1.88 -26.53
N VAL A 92 31.03 2.20 -25.64
CA VAL A 92 29.70 2.73 -25.99
C VAL A 92 29.35 3.88 -25.02
N PRO A 93 28.72 4.98 -25.50
CA PRO A 93 28.20 6.01 -24.60
C PRO A 93 27.25 5.36 -23.61
N PHE A 94 27.55 5.48 -22.31
CA PHE A 94 26.71 4.89 -21.26
C PHE A 94 25.48 5.79 -21.00
N ASP A 95 24.30 5.28 -21.34
CA ASP A 95 23.02 5.91 -20.95
C ASP A 95 22.47 5.23 -19.70
N GLY A 96 22.64 5.88 -18.56
CA GLY A 96 22.13 5.40 -17.28
C GLY A 96 20.61 5.21 -17.26
N GLY A 97 19.86 6.01 -18.02
CA GLY A 97 18.42 5.89 -18.15
C GLY A 97 18.00 4.60 -18.86
N LEU A 98 18.64 4.27 -19.99
CA LEU A 98 18.38 3.01 -20.71
C LEU A 98 18.79 1.80 -19.87
N HIS A 99 19.89 1.89 -19.13
CA HIS A 99 20.30 0.81 -18.24
C HIS A 99 19.30 0.60 -17.09
N LEU A 100 18.78 1.66 -16.50
CA LEU A 100 17.72 1.61 -15.47
C LEU A 100 16.44 0.99 -16.03
N LEU A 101 15.97 1.43 -17.20
CA LEU A 101 14.78 0.89 -17.86
C LEU A 101 14.92 -0.61 -18.15
N GLY A 102 16.09 -1.04 -18.61
CA GLY A 102 16.35 -2.46 -18.84
C GLY A 102 16.34 -3.28 -17.56
N GLY A 103 16.89 -2.76 -16.46
CA GLY A 103 16.80 -3.39 -15.14
C GLY A 103 15.35 -3.52 -14.65
N ILE A 104 14.53 -2.48 -14.81
CA ILE A 104 13.10 -2.49 -14.51
C ILE A 104 12.36 -3.53 -15.38
N ALA A 105 12.73 -3.67 -16.65
CA ALA A 105 12.15 -4.67 -17.55
C ALA A 105 12.46 -6.10 -17.07
N VAL A 106 13.71 -6.41 -16.69
CA VAL A 106 14.07 -7.71 -16.09
C VAL A 106 13.26 -8.00 -14.84
N PHE A 107 13.20 -7.03 -13.91
CA PHE A 107 12.41 -7.15 -12.69
C PHE A 107 10.93 -7.45 -12.99
N SER A 108 10.32 -6.71 -13.91
CA SER A 108 8.91 -6.86 -14.28
C SER A 108 8.62 -8.23 -14.89
N ILE A 109 9.48 -8.73 -15.78
CA ILE A 109 9.34 -10.06 -16.39
C ILE A 109 9.43 -11.15 -15.32
N LEU A 110 10.40 -11.07 -14.42
CA LEU A 110 10.56 -12.04 -13.34
C LEU A 110 9.40 -12.01 -12.36
N LEU A 111 8.86 -10.82 -12.03
CA LEU A 111 7.69 -10.69 -11.18
C LEU A 111 6.44 -11.32 -11.81
N VAL A 112 6.17 -11.04 -13.09
CA VAL A 112 5.07 -11.68 -13.84
C VAL A 112 5.27 -13.19 -13.88
N THR A 113 6.50 -13.65 -14.11
CA THR A 113 6.84 -15.08 -14.11
C THR A 113 6.58 -15.71 -12.73
N LEU A 114 6.88 -15.00 -11.65
CA LEU A 114 6.59 -15.44 -10.28
C LEU A 114 5.07 -15.56 -10.05
N VAL A 115 4.28 -14.57 -10.51
CA VAL A 115 2.81 -14.62 -10.44
C VAL A 115 2.29 -15.87 -11.17
N ILE A 116 2.70 -16.09 -12.43
CA ILE A 116 2.31 -17.28 -13.21
C ILE A 116 2.71 -18.56 -12.47
N ARG A 117 3.91 -18.60 -11.89
CA ARG A 117 4.40 -19.78 -11.16
C ARG A 117 3.56 -20.11 -9.95
N VAL A 118 3.24 -19.10 -9.13
CA VAL A 118 2.46 -19.30 -7.91
C VAL A 118 1.03 -19.73 -8.25
N GLU A 119 0.44 -19.19 -9.33
CA GLU A 119 -0.87 -19.59 -9.83
C GLU A 119 -0.93 -21.04 -10.29
N THR A 120 0.01 -21.43 -11.15
CA THR A 120 0.05 -22.80 -11.70
C THR A 120 0.36 -23.86 -10.64
N THR A 121 0.92 -23.45 -9.50
CA THR A 121 1.18 -24.39 -8.38
C THR A 121 -0.05 -24.54 -7.49
N ALA A 122 -0.94 -23.54 -7.46
CA ALA A 122 -2.19 -23.56 -6.70
C ALA A 122 -3.34 -24.27 -7.46
N GLU A 123 -3.15 -24.65 -8.72
CA GLU A 123 -4.14 -25.29 -9.60
C GLU A 123 -4.19 -26.82 -9.53
N GLU A 124 -3.71 -27.50 -8.49
CA GLU A 124 -4.05 -28.92 -8.36
C GLU A 124 -5.56 -29.06 -8.11
N PRO A 125 -6.27 -29.93 -8.88
CA PRO A 125 -7.72 -29.97 -8.89
C PRO A 125 -8.24 -30.36 -7.51
N VAL A 126 -8.95 -29.44 -6.88
CA VAL A 126 -9.96 -29.83 -5.90
C VAL A 126 -11.12 -30.36 -6.76
N GLU A 127 -11.36 -31.68 -6.74
CA GLU A 127 -12.59 -32.25 -7.25
C GLU A 127 -13.75 -31.40 -6.70
N ASP A 128 -14.51 -30.81 -7.61
CA ASP A 128 -15.74 -30.11 -7.30
C ASP A 128 -16.81 -31.09 -6.84
N GLY A 129 -16.62 -31.59 -5.64
CA GLY A 129 -17.65 -32.23 -4.86
C GLY A 129 -18.39 -31.17 -4.08
N PHE A 130 -19.28 -30.43 -4.73
CA PHE A 130 -20.33 -29.71 -3.99
C PHE A 130 -21.25 -30.77 -3.39
N PRO A 131 -21.27 -30.97 -2.06
CA PRO A 131 -22.39 -31.65 -1.46
C PRO A 131 -23.59 -30.73 -1.63
N ASN A 132 -24.59 -31.16 -2.36
CA ASN A 132 -25.92 -30.58 -2.28
C ASN A 132 -26.35 -30.64 -0.81
N GLY A 133 -26.04 -29.57 -0.07
CA GLY A 133 -26.47 -29.36 1.30
C GLY A 133 -27.94 -29.02 1.30
N THR A 134 -28.74 -30.04 1.53
CA THR A 134 -30.11 -29.91 2.04
C THR A 134 -30.13 -28.91 3.18
N GLY A 135 -30.96 -27.88 3.03
CA GLY A 135 -31.11 -26.82 3.99
C GLY A 135 -31.49 -27.35 5.38
N ASP A 136 -30.59 -27.17 6.32
CA ASP A 136 -30.93 -27.18 7.73
C ASP A 136 -31.56 -25.84 8.06
N ARG A 137 -32.86 -25.92 8.23
CA ARG A 137 -33.66 -24.84 8.82
C ARG A 137 -33.13 -24.58 10.24
N VAL A 138 -32.44 -23.47 10.41
CA VAL A 138 -32.19 -22.93 11.74
C VAL A 138 -33.56 -22.54 12.32
N SER A 139 -34.01 -23.29 13.31
CA SER A 139 -35.19 -22.95 14.11
C SER A 139 -34.99 -21.61 14.78
N PRO A 140 -36.01 -20.73 14.80
CA PRO A 140 -35.89 -19.47 15.53
C PRO A 140 -35.85 -19.77 17.03
N ILE A 141 -34.79 -19.26 17.67
CA ILE A 141 -34.72 -19.22 19.14
C ILE A 141 -35.82 -18.25 19.59
N VAL A 142 -36.84 -18.80 20.23
CA VAL A 142 -37.87 -18.06 20.91
C VAL A 142 -37.22 -17.34 22.09
N SER A 143 -37.07 -16.03 21.98
CA SER A 143 -36.69 -15.20 23.11
C SER A 143 -37.87 -15.10 24.05
N GLU A 144 -37.70 -15.58 25.28
CA GLU A 144 -38.65 -15.33 26.36
C GLU A 144 -38.84 -13.82 26.55
N GLU A 145 -40.06 -13.39 26.46
CA GLU A 145 -40.51 -12.03 26.80
C GLU A 145 -40.23 -11.76 28.28
N GLY A 146 -39.12 -11.12 28.55
CA GLY A 146 -38.90 -10.43 29.82
C GLY A 146 -39.73 -9.17 29.86
N THR A 147 -40.64 -9.10 30.84
CA THR A 147 -41.50 -7.99 31.23
C THR A 147 -40.76 -6.64 31.16
N PRO A 148 -41.30 -5.59 30.55
CA PRO A 148 -40.65 -4.29 30.52
C PRO A 148 -40.73 -3.66 31.92
N SER A 149 -39.64 -3.71 32.65
CA SER A 149 -39.44 -2.83 33.81
C SER A 149 -39.20 -1.41 33.27
N SER A 150 -40.21 -0.57 33.50
CA SER A 150 -40.12 0.86 33.26
C SER A 150 -39.10 1.50 34.21
N VAL A 151 -37.89 1.70 33.72
CA VAL A 151 -36.98 2.67 34.32
C VAL A 151 -36.51 3.58 33.20
N SER A 152 -37.15 4.72 33.06
CA SER A 152 -36.62 5.84 32.29
C SER A 152 -35.50 6.48 33.10
N GLU A 153 -34.33 5.88 33.10
CA GLU A 153 -33.10 6.60 33.38
C GLU A 153 -32.53 7.02 32.04
N THR A 154 -32.76 8.27 31.70
CA THR A 154 -31.93 8.98 30.72
C THR A 154 -30.56 9.07 31.35
N GLU A 155 -29.76 8.01 31.16
CA GLU A 155 -28.38 7.96 31.60
C GLU A 155 -27.64 9.08 30.86
N SER A 156 -27.40 10.19 31.61
CA SER A 156 -26.65 11.31 31.05
C SER A 156 -25.28 10.80 30.69
N ILE A 157 -25.06 10.54 29.38
CA ILE A 157 -23.76 10.12 28.82
C ILE A 157 -22.72 11.05 29.41
N ARG A 158 -21.80 10.50 30.22
CA ARG A 158 -20.75 11.29 30.89
C ARG A 158 -19.98 12.08 29.82
N LEU A 159 -19.59 13.30 30.12
CA LEU A 159 -18.82 14.16 29.18
C LEU A 159 -17.63 13.41 28.55
N ARG A 160 -16.95 12.58 29.35
CA ARG A 160 -15.86 11.72 28.92
C ARG A 160 -16.27 10.76 27.78
N ASP A 161 -17.46 10.16 27.86
CA ASP A 161 -17.94 9.20 26.86
C ASP A 161 -18.29 9.90 25.54
N ARG A 162 -18.82 11.13 25.64
CA ARG A 162 -19.06 11.99 24.46
C ARG A 162 -17.74 12.38 23.79
N VAL A 163 -16.79 12.88 24.56
CA VAL A 163 -15.46 13.24 24.02
C VAL A 163 -14.80 12.04 23.35
N ARG A 164 -14.86 10.86 23.99
CA ARG A 164 -14.33 9.63 23.42
C ARG A 164 -15.04 9.26 22.10
N ALA A 165 -16.35 9.35 22.03
CA ALA A 165 -17.11 9.08 20.82
C ALA A 165 -16.69 10.03 19.66
N TYR A 166 -16.54 11.33 19.93
CA TYR A 166 -16.08 12.28 18.91
C TYR A 166 -14.61 12.05 18.49
N LEU A 167 -13.72 11.66 19.42
CA LEU A 167 -12.36 11.25 19.09
C LEU A 167 -12.33 9.99 18.21
N GLU A 168 -13.20 9.01 18.48
CA GLU A 168 -13.33 7.82 17.64
C GLU A 168 -13.76 8.15 16.19
N LEU A 169 -14.60 9.18 16.00
CA LEU A 169 -15.01 9.65 14.66
C LEU A 169 -13.83 10.15 13.82
N THR A 170 -12.82 10.75 14.45
CA THR A 170 -11.66 11.32 13.74
C THR A 170 -10.66 10.26 13.25
N LYS A 171 -10.81 8.99 13.60
CA LYS A 171 -9.94 7.86 13.22
C LYS A 171 -8.44 8.08 13.57
N PRO A 172 -8.09 8.36 14.82
CA PRO A 172 -6.72 8.76 15.20
C PRO A 172 -5.65 7.74 14.82
N ARG A 173 -5.99 6.45 14.73
CA ARG A 173 -5.05 5.39 14.33
C ARG A 173 -4.55 5.50 12.89
N LEU A 174 -5.22 6.26 12.03
CA LEU A 174 -4.77 6.48 10.65
C LEU A 174 -3.89 7.72 10.51
N MET A 175 -3.92 8.63 11.48
CA MET A 175 -3.28 9.94 11.38
C MET A 175 -1.76 9.86 11.31
N TRP A 176 -1.15 8.98 12.12
CA TRP A 176 0.31 8.92 12.24
C TRP A 176 1.02 8.65 10.92
N LEU A 177 0.50 7.71 10.09
CA LEU A 177 1.11 7.35 8.81
C LEU A 177 0.93 8.47 7.77
N LEU A 178 -0.23 9.15 7.78
CA LEU A 178 -0.50 10.27 6.89
C LEU A 178 0.32 11.52 7.27
N CYS A 179 0.52 11.76 8.58
CA CYS A 179 1.44 12.79 9.06
C CYS A 179 2.89 12.47 8.67
N LEU A 180 3.32 11.22 8.81
CA LEU A 180 4.66 10.78 8.40
C LEU A 180 4.87 10.97 6.89
N LEU A 181 3.82 10.71 6.09
CA LEU A 181 3.85 10.94 4.64
C LEU A 181 3.97 12.44 4.29
N ALA A 182 3.22 13.29 4.99
CA ALA A 182 3.36 14.74 4.81
C ALA A 182 4.75 15.22 5.21
N LEU A 183 5.31 14.72 6.32
CA LEU A 183 6.70 15.00 6.72
C LEU A 183 7.70 14.54 5.66
N ALA A 184 7.54 13.35 5.09
CA ALA A 184 8.39 12.88 3.99
C ALA A 184 8.30 13.81 2.77
N GLY A 185 7.10 14.32 2.44
CA GLY A 185 6.93 15.36 1.42
C GLY A 185 7.66 16.64 1.74
N MET A 186 7.65 17.09 3.00
CA MET A 186 8.45 18.26 3.46
C MET A 186 9.94 17.97 3.37
N GLY A 187 10.38 16.75 3.76
CA GLY A 187 11.78 16.35 3.63
C GLY A 187 12.27 16.44 2.17
N LEU A 188 11.45 15.98 1.20
CA LEU A 188 11.77 16.15 -0.23
C LEU A 188 11.92 17.63 -0.64
N ALA A 189 11.15 18.55 -0.03
CA ALA A 189 11.30 19.98 -0.28
C ALA A 189 12.62 20.51 0.26
N VAL A 190 13.04 20.05 1.45
CA VAL A 190 14.35 20.40 2.05
C VAL A 190 15.48 19.86 1.18
N ALA A 191 15.42 18.61 0.73
CA ALA A 191 16.41 18.03 -0.19
C ALA A 191 16.50 18.81 -1.52
N ALA A 192 15.41 19.46 -1.94
CA ALA A 192 15.39 20.36 -3.10
C ALA A 192 15.91 21.78 -2.78
N GLY A 193 16.45 22.03 -1.58
CA GLY A 193 17.04 23.29 -1.17
C GLY A 193 16.07 24.29 -0.52
N ALA A 194 14.85 23.89 -0.18
CA ALA A 194 13.92 24.77 0.51
C ALA A 194 14.17 24.79 2.03
N GLU A 195 13.96 25.96 2.65
CA GLU A 195 14.04 26.08 4.09
C GLU A 195 12.75 25.61 4.76
N LEU A 196 12.87 24.87 5.87
CA LEU A 196 11.76 24.34 6.63
C LEU A 196 11.70 25.02 8.01
N ASP A 197 10.61 25.72 8.29
CA ASP A 197 10.37 26.34 9.60
C ASP A 197 9.35 25.56 10.44
N GLY A 198 9.46 25.70 11.75
CA GLY A 198 8.61 24.98 12.71
C GLY A 198 7.13 25.36 12.65
N VAL A 199 6.79 26.57 12.24
CA VAL A 199 5.39 27.03 12.12
C VAL A 199 4.73 26.31 10.94
N THR A 200 5.39 26.26 9.79
CA THR A 200 4.93 25.53 8.61
C THR A 200 4.71 24.05 8.92
N VAL A 201 5.64 23.39 9.63
CA VAL A 201 5.49 21.99 10.06
C VAL A 201 4.27 21.83 10.95
N ALA A 202 4.18 22.61 12.04
CA ALA A 202 3.11 22.49 13.02
C ALA A 202 1.72 22.79 12.40
N ALA A 203 1.63 23.83 11.57
CA ALA A 203 0.41 24.24 10.90
C ALA A 203 -0.06 23.17 9.88
N THR A 204 0.87 22.65 9.07
CA THR A 204 0.53 21.63 8.06
C THR A 204 0.08 20.33 8.72
N LEU A 205 0.79 19.85 9.75
CA LEU A 205 0.41 18.64 10.47
C LEU A 205 -0.88 18.85 11.25
N GLY A 206 -1.04 19.97 11.95
CA GLY A 206 -2.26 20.31 12.71
C GLY A 206 -3.47 20.46 11.79
N GLY A 207 -3.36 21.23 10.72
CA GLY A 207 -4.41 21.37 9.70
C GLY A 207 -4.72 20.04 9.00
N GLY A 208 -3.69 19.21 8.71
CA GLY A 208 -3.85 17.85 8.17
C GLY A 208 -4.61 16.91 9.10
N VAL A 209 -4.29 16.92 10.41
CA VAL A 209 -5.00 16.14 11.43
C VAL A 209 -6.48 16.56 11.49
N LEU A 210 -6.78 17.85 11.44
CA LEU A 210 -8.16 18.36 11.38
C LEU A 210 -8.87 17.89 10.10
N ALA A 211 -8.21 17.92 8.94
CA ALA A 211 -8.73 17.45 7.66
C ALA A 211 -9.05 15.94 7.67
N ILE A 212 -8.13 15.13 8.22
CA ILE A 212 -8.33 13.68 8.37
C ILE A 212 -9.51 13.43 9.33
N GLY A 213 -9.58 14.16 10.43
CA GLY A 213 -10.67 14.09 11.40
C GLY A 213 -12.03 14.43 10.78
N ALA A 214 -12.11 15.49 9.97
CA ALA A 214 -13.29 15.86 9.22
C ALA A 214 -13.72 14.73 8.25
N SER A 215 -12.78 14.27 7.44
CA SER A 215 -13.00 13.20 6.46
C SER A 215 -13.44 11.90 7.11
N GLY A 216 -12.80 11.52 8.23
CA GLY A 216 -13.18 10.36 9.04
C GLY A 216 -14.60 10.48 9.59
N THR A 217 -14.97 11.67 10.10
CA THR A 217 -16.31 11.94 10.63
C THR A 217 -17.37 11.80 9.55
N PHE A 218 -17.17 12.40 8.37
CA PHE A 218 -18.10 12.24 7.25
C PHE A 218 -18.21 10.81 6.78
N ASN A 219 -17.10 10.07 6.73
CA ASN A 219 -17.13 8.66 6.39
C ASN A 219 -18.01 7.85 7.36
N HIS A 220 -17.93 8.08 8.69
CA HIS A 220 -18.82 7.44 9.67
C HIS A 220 -20.29 7.81 9.46
N VAL A 221 -20.57 9.07 9.08
CA VAL A 221 -21.95 9.52 8.80
C VAL A 221 -22.52 8.82 7.58
N TYR A 222 -21.78 8.78 6.48
CA TYR A 222 -22.23 8.16 5.21
C TYR A 222 -22.30 6.64 5.28
N GLU A 223 -21.40 5.99 6.01
CA GLU A 223 -21.35 4.54 6.11
C GLU A 223 -22.22 3.96 7.22
N ARG A 224 -22.96 4.77 7.98
CA ARG A 224 -23.74 4.39 9.18
C ARG A 224 -24.50 3.07 9.01
N ASP A 225 -25.35 2.97 8.01
CA ASP A 225 -26.26 1.83 7.84
C ASP A 225 -25.50 0.57 7.37
N ARG A 226 -24.42 0.73 6.64
CA ARG A 226 -23.52 -0.36 6.24
C ARG A 226 -22.62 -0.80 7.39
N ASP A 227 -22.15 0.13 8.21
CA ASP A 227 -21.36 -0.16 9.40
C ASP A 227 -22.11 -1.05 10.38
N ARG A 228 -23.43 -0.87 10.52
CA ARG A 228 -24.30 -1.73 11.33
C ARG A 228 -24.33 -3.18 10.87
N LYS A 229 -24.13 -3.44 9.57
CA LYS A 229 -24.10 -4.79 9.00
C LYS A 229 -22.75 -5.51 9.17
N MET A 230 -21.67 -4.80 9.47
CA MET A 230 -20.32 -5.33 9.59
C MET A 230 -19.92 -5.57 11.03
N ARG A 231 -19.49 -6.80 11.40
CA ARG A 231 -19.04 -7.13 12.77
C ARG A 231 -17.96 -6.19 13.28
N ARG A 232 -17.02 -5.81 12.40
CA ARG A 232 -15.88 -4.95 12.72
C ARG A 232 -16.25 -3.50 13.06
N THR A 233 -17.39 -3.00 12.58
CA THR A 233 -17.74 -1.58 12.63
C THR A 233 -19.12 -1.30 13.25
N ALA A 234 -19.84 -2.35 13.66
CA ALA A 234 -21.17 -2.23 14.26
C ALA A 234 -21.18 -1.44 15.59
N ASP A 235 -20.05 -1.40 16.29
CA ASP A 235 -19.85 -0.69 17.55
C ASP A 235 -19.45 0.79 17.39
N ARG A 236 -19.30 1.27 16.14
CA ARG A 236 -18.93 2.67 15.86
C ARG A 236 -19.94 3.68 16.44
N PRO A 237 -19.49 4.88 16.85
CA PRO A 237 -20.36 5.85 17.54
C PRO A 237 -21.64 6.24 16.79
N ILE A 238 -21.57 6.35 15.45
CA ILE A 238 -22.76 6.68 14.64
C ILE A 238 -23.62 5.44 14.39
N ALA A 239 -23.02 4.26 14.23
CA ALA A 239 -23.74 3.02 14.02
C ALA A 239 -24.59 2.63 15.25
N THR A 240 -24.09 2.92 16.45
CA THR A 240 -24.74 2.66 17.75
C THR A 240 -25.54 3.85 18.29
N ASP A 241 -25.71 4.93 17.53
CA ASP A 241 -26.37 6.17 17.94
C ASP A 241 -25.76 6.88 19.18
N ARG A 242 -24.53 6.49 19.61
CA ARG A 242 -23.78 7.20 20.66
C ARG A 242 -23.43 8.64 20.25
N ALA A 243 -23.30 8.90 18.95
CA ALA A 243 -23.16 10.23 18.38
C ALA A 243 -24.26 10.45 17.34
N GLY A 244 -25.08 11.49 17.52
CA GLY A 244 -26.15 11.80 16.58
C GLY A 244 -25.61 12.34 15.26
N VAL A 245 -26.16 11.87 14.12
CA VAL A 245 -25.74 12.22 12.76
C VAL A 245 -25.61 13.75 12.56
N ARG A 246 -26.62 14.52 12.94
CA ARG A 246 -26.66 15.98 12.76
C ARG A 246 -25.52 16.68 13.53
N ARG A 247 -25.23 16.25 14.76
CA ARG A 247 -24.14 16.81 15.56
C ARG A 247 -22.76 16.40 15.01
N ALA A 248 -22.61 15.14 14.58
CA ALA A 248 -21.41 14.65 13.97
C ALA A 248 -21.12 15.38 12.63
N THR A 249 -22.15 15.64 11.81
CA THR A 249 -21.98 16.44 10.59
C THR A 249 -21.52 17.87 10.91
N GLY A 250 -22.15 18.52 11.91
CA GLY A 250 -21.73 19.85 12.37
C GLY A 250 -20.28 19.86 12.88
N PHE A 251 -19.87 18.84 13.62
CA PHE A 251 -18.49 18.65 14.06
C PHE A 251 -17.51 18.49 12.87
N GLY A 252 -17.87 17.65 11.90
CA GLY A 252 -17.06 17.48 10.67
C GLY A 252 -16.88 18.79 9.91
N VAL A 253 -17.96 19.60 9.77
CA VAL A 253 -17.89 20.93 9.13
C VAL A 253 -17.00 21.88 9.93
N ALA A 254 -17.10 21.89 11.26
CA ALA A 254 -16.24 22.70 12.11
C ALA A 254 -14.75 22.33 11.93
N LEU A 255 -14.42 21.04 11.82
CA LEU A 255 -13.07 20.55 11.54
C LEU A 255 -12.58 21.00 10.15
N VAL A 256 -13.43 20.98 9.12
CA VAL A 256 -13.08 21.51 7.78
C VAL A 256 -12.72 23.00 7.87
N ILE A 257 -13.59 23.80 8.50
CA ILE A 257 -13.36 25.24 8.62
C ILE A 257 -12.06 25.53 9.37
N ALA A 258 -11.83 24.83 10.50
CA ALA A 258 -10.60 24.98 11.28
C ALA A 258 -9.36 24.56 10.47
N SER A 259 -9.41 23.43 9.74
CA SER A 259 -8.32 22.99 8.87
C SER A 259 -8.01 24.01 7.79
N MET A 260 -9.04 24.51 7.10
CA MET A 260 -8.85 25.53 6.03
C MET A 260 -8.30 26.84 6.58
N ALA A 261 -8.80 27.30 7.73
CA ALA A 261 -8.27 28.50 8.39
C ALA A 261 -6.78 28.35 8.71
N VAL A 262 -6.37 27.21 9.29
CA VAL A 262 -4.95 26.95 9.59
C VAL A 262 -4.12 26.92 8.30
N MET A 263 -4.56 26.21 7.26
CA MET A 263 -3.80 26.06 6.02
C MET A 263 -3.66 27.38 5.26
N VAL A 264 -4.73 28.21 5.24
CA VAL A 264 -4.69 29.52 4.52
C VAL A 264 -3.87 30.55 5.27
N VAL A 265 -4.00 30.60 6.61
CA VAL A 265 -3.36 31.64 7.42
C VAL A 265 -1.88 31.37 7.69
N PHE A 266 -1.52 30.11 7.94
CA PHE A 266 -0.18 29.76 8.42
C PHE A 266 0.67 28.98 7.40
N VAL A 267 0.09 28.58 6.26
CA VAL A 267 0.84 27.83 5.24
C VAL A 267 0.75 28.56 3.90
N ASN A 268 -0.05 28.09 2.96
CA ASN A 268 -0.26 28.75 1.67
C ASN A 268 -1.54 28.26 0.96
N ALA A 269 -1.95 28.99 -0.08
CA ALA A 269 -3.18 28.72 -0.80
C ALA A 269 -3.17 27.37 -1.54
N LEU A 270 -2.02 26.92 -2.09
CA LEU A 270 -1.91 25.63 -2.77
C LEU A 270 -2.10 24.47 -1.79
N THR A 271 -1.47 24.54 -0.63
CA THR A 271 -1.62 23.53 0.43
C THR A 271 -3.06 23.46 0.94
N ALA A 272 -3.72 24.61 1.10
CA ALA A 272 -5.14 24.66 1.44
C ALA A 272 -6.01 24.02 0.36
N ALA A 273 -5.77 24.31 -0.92
CA ALA A 273 -6.49 23.71 -2.04
C ALA A 273 -6.30 22.19 -2.14
N LEU A 274 -5.06 21.70 -1.98
CA LEU A 274 -4.76 20.26 -1.96
C LEU A 274 -5.43 19.57 -0.76
N THR A 275 -5.47 20.21 0.40
CA THR A 275 -6.13 19.71 1.61
C THR A 275 -7.66 19.65 1.41
N ALA A 276 -8.25 20.70 0.83
CA ALA A 276 -9.68 20.68 0.47
C ALA A 276 -9.99 19.55 -0.53
N ALA A 277 -9.15 19.40 -1.55
CA ALA A 277 -9.27 18.31 -2.52
C ALA A 277 -9.18 16.93 -1.84
N ALA A 278 -8.27 16.75 -0.86
CA ALA A 278 -8.15 15.51 -0.11
C ALA A 278 -9.41 15.19 0.70
N ILE A 279 -10.00 16.18 1.37
CA ILE A 279 -11.26 16.02 2.12
C ILE A 279 -12.39 15.59 1.17
N VAL A 280 -12.58 16.31 0.07
CA VAL A 280 -13.62 16.00 -0.93
C VAL A 280 -13.40 14.63 -1.55
N TYR A 281 -12.15 14.33 -1.93
CA TYR A 281 -11.82 13.05 -2.55
C TYR A 281 -12.12 11.87 -1.62
N TYR A 282 -11.70 11.94 -0.36
CA TYR A 282 -11.94 10.86 0.59
C TYR A 282 -13.40 10.78 1.04
N ALA A 283 -14.00 11.91 1.47
CA ALA A 283 -15.32 11.91 2.07
C ALA A 283 -16.45 11.69 1.04
N TYR A 284 -16.29 12.24 -0.17
CA TYR A 284 -17.34 12.16 -1.18
C TYR A 284 -16.97 11.19 -2.32
N VAL A 285 -15.86 11.42 -3.04
CA VAL A 285 -15.51 10.60 -4.21
C VAL A 285 -15.30 9.14 -3.80
N TYR A 286 -14.42 8.90 -2.82
CA TYR A 286 -14.16 7.53 -2.38
C TYR A 286 -15.33 6.93 -1.60
N THR A 287 -15.79 7.59 -0.52
CA THR A 287 -16.76 6.99 0.42
C THR A 287 -18.16 6.86 -0.19
N VAL A 288 -18.64 7.89 -0.89
CA VAL A 288 -20.02 7.95 -1.41
C VAL A 288 -20.13 7.37 -2.81
N LEU A 289 -19.19 7.71 -3.71
CA LEU A 289 -19.29 7.30 -5.10
C LEU A 289 -18.60 5.95 -5.36
N LEU A 290 -17.31 5.81 -5.05
CA LEU A 290 -16.52 4.65 -5.49
C LEU A 290 -16.76 3.41 -4.66
N LYS A 291 -16.71 3.53 -3.33
CA LYS A 291 -16.73 2.38 -2.42
C LYS A 291 -17.98 1.51 -2.55
N PRO A 292 -19.20 2.07 -2.72
CA PRO A 292 -20.40 1.29 -2.88
C PRO A 292 -20.69 0.81 -4.30
N THR A 293 -20.01 1.33 -5.33
CA THR A 293 -20.44 1.14 -6.73
C THR A 293 -19.47 0.33 -7.57
N THR A 294 -18.19 0.29 -7.24
CA THR A 294 -17.20 -0.32 -8.11
C THR A 294 -16.14 -1.13 -7.38
N LYS A 295 -15.71 -2.24 -7.99
CA LYS A 295 -14.56 -3.05 -7.53
C LYS A 295 -13.21 -2.32 -7.64
N TRP A 296 -13.15 -1.24 -8.41
CA TRP A 296 -11.97 -0.38 -8.55
C TRP A 296 -11.84 0.66 -7.44
N ASN A 297 -12.78 0.66 -6.48
CA ASN A 297 -12.81 1.61 -5.36
C ASN A 297 -11.46 1.76 -4.65
N THR A 298 -10.76 0.65 -4.42
CA THR A 298 -9.48 0.63 -3.71
C THR A 298 -8.36 1.25 -4.56
N VAL A 299 -8.33 0.96 -5.86
CA VAL A 299 -7.32 1.48 -6.79
C VAL A 299 -7.47 2.99 -6.96
N ILE A 300 -8.67 3.42 -7.35
CA ILE A 300 -8.95 4.85 -7.55
C ILE A 300 -8.89 5.57 -6.20
N GLY A 301 -9.47 4.99 -5.15
CA GLY A 301 -9.46 5.54 -3.79
C GLY A 301 -8.06 5.75 -3.20
N GLY A 302 -7.06 5.01 -3.68
CA GLY A 302 -5.65 5.18 -3.30
C GLY A 302 -5.11 6.59 -3.51
N GLY A 303 -5.66 7.32 -4.48
CA GLY A 303 -5.32 8.73 -4.70
C GLY A 303 -5.56 9.63 -3.48
N SER A 304 -6.59 9.36 -2.67
CA SER A 304 -6.85 10.15 -1.46
C SER A 304 -5.74 10.00 -0.41
N GLY A 305 -5.21 8.77 -0.26
CA GLY A 305 -4.11 8.46 0.67
C GLY A 305 -2.76 8.99 0.19
N ALA A 306 -2.62 9.31 -1.09
CA ALA A 306 -1.39 9.85 -1.70
C ALA A 306 -1.24 11.36 -1.55
N LEU A 307 -2.34 12.09 -1.39
CA LEU A 307 -2.34 13.57 -1.33
C LEU A 307 -1.47 14.17 -0.20
N PRO A 308 -1.32 13.59 1.00
CA PRO A 308 -0.44 14.14 2.02
C PRO A 308 1.01 14.31 1.58
N ALA A 309 1.53 13.49 0.64
CA ALA A 309 2.87 13.70 0.07
C ALA A 309 2.98 15.06 -0.66
N LEU A 310 1.98 15.36 -1.50
CA LEU A 310 1.90 16.63 -2.23
C LEU A 310 1.66 17.81 -1.29
N ILE A 311 0.78 17.62 -0.29
CA ILE A 311 0.46 18.62 0.73
C ILE A 311 1.73 19.00 1.49
N GLY A 312 2.53 18.01 1.93
CA GLY A 312 3.77 18.25 2.66
C GLY A 312 4.80 19.03 1.83
N TYR A 313 5.04 18.64 0.59
CA TYR A 313 5.95 19.34 -0.31
C TYR A 313 5.47 20.77 -0.62
N ALA A 314 4.20 20.91 -1.00
CA ALA A 314 3.61 22.21 -1.32
C ALA A 314 3.55 23.16 -0.12
N ALA A 315 3.48 22.62 1.10
CA ALA A 315 3.50 23.44 2.32
C ALA A 315 4.79 24.25 2.46
N VAL A 316 5.92 23.66 2.06
CA VAL A 316 7.24 24.29 2.16
C VAL A 316 7.55 25.17 0.95
N THR A 317 7.22 24.68 -0.26
CA THR A 317 7.68 25.32 -1.52
C THR A 317 6.62 26.17 -2.22
N GLY A 318 5.34 26.02 -1.87
CA GLY A 318 4.23 26.63 -2.61
C GLY A 318 4.01 26.05 -4.02
N THR A 319 4.70 24.94 -4.36
CA THR A 319 4.67 24.31 -5.68
C THR A 319 4.52 22.76 -5.57
N VAL A 320 4.46 22.08 -6.70
CA VAL A 320 4.49 20.60 -6.77
C VAL A 320 5.67 20.18 -7.65
N SER A 321 6.49 19.25 -7.18
CA SER A 321 7.64 18.71 -7.94
C SER A 321 7.40 17.29 -8.42
N LEU A 322 8.27 16.83 -9.34
CA LEU A 322 8.28 15.44 -9.80
C LEU A 322 8.54 14.47 -8.65
N SER A 323 9.45 14.79 -7.72
CA SER A 323 9.74 13.94 -6.55
C SER A 323 8.52 13.77 -5.65
N ALA A 324 7.75 14.84 -5.38
CA ALA A 324 6.51 14.77 -4.62
C ALA A 324 5.43 13.94 -5.34
N ILE A 325 5.31 14.08 -6.67
CA ILE A 325 4.41 13.27 -7.49
C ILE A 325 4.81 11.79 -7.43
N LEU A 326 6.10 11.46 -7.53
CA LEU A 326 6.58 10.09 -7.43
C LEU A 326 6.35 9.49 -6.05
N LEU A 327 6.55 10.26 -4.97
CA LEU A 327 6.19 9.82 -3.61
C LEU A 327 4.68 9.56 -3.49
N ALA A 328 3.85 10.44 -4.01
CA ALA A 328 2.40 10.24 -4.07
C ALA A 328 2.04 9.00 -4.90
N LEU A 329 2.73 8.75 -6.02
CA LEU A 329 2.53 7.57 -6.85
C LEU A 329 2.91 6.27 -6.12
N VAL A 330 4.02 6.26 -5.36
CA VAL A 330 4.40 5.11 -4.49
C VAL A 330 3.24 4.74 -3.57
N VAL A 331 2.64 5.73 -2.89
CA VAL A 331 1.52 5.49 -1.95
C VAL A 331 0.25 5.09 -2.68
N CYS A 332 -0.05 5.71 -3.82
CA CYS A 332 -1.20 5.38 -4.64
C CYS A 332 -1.16 3.92 -5.11
N CYS A 333 0.01 3.45 -5.59
CA CYS A 333 0.21 2.07 -6.03
C CYS A 333 0.29 1.07 -4.86
N TRP A 334 0.84 1.50 -3.72
CA TRP A 334 0.88 0.71 -2.49
C TRP A 334 -0.51 0.43 -1.93
N THR A 335 -1.43 1.38 -2.05
CA THR A 335 -2.77 1.30 -1.45
C THR A 335 -3.54 0.04 -1.88
N PRO A 336 -3.65 -0.35 -3.16
CA PRO A 336 -4.31 -1.60 -3.53
C PRO A 336 -3.59 -2.84 -2.99
N ALA A 337 -2.25 -2.87 -3.03
CA ALA A 337 -1.49 -3.98 -2.49
C ALA A 337 -1.72 -4.16 -0.98
N HIS A 338 -1.89 -3.07 -0.24
CA HIS A 338 -2.20 -3.04 1.18
C HIS A 338 -3.66 -3.41 1.49
N PHE A 339 -4.62 -2.69 0.90
CA PHE A 339 -6.04 -2.81 1.23
C PHE A 339 -6.69 -4.11 0.75
N TYR A 340 -6.22 -4.72 -0.32
CA TYR A 340 -6.75 -6.02 -0.73
C TYR A 340 -6.45 -7.12 0.31
N ASN A 341 -5.35 -7.04 1.06
CA ASN A 341 -5.11 -7.93 2.20
C ASN A 341 -6.18 -7.76 3.28
N LEU A 342 -6.52 -6.52 3.63
CA LEU A 342 -7.58 -6.24 4.59
C LEU A 342 -8.96 -6.67 4.06
N ALA A 343 -9.19 -6.52 2.75
CA ALA A 343 -10.43 -6.93 2.11
C ALA A 343 -10.59 -8.46 2.09
N ILE A 344 -9.50 -9.23 1.95
CA ILE A 344 -9.49 -10.69 2.10
C ILE A 344 -9.84 -11.06 3.55
N ALA A 345 -9.14 -10.45 4.52
CA ALA A 345 -9.34 -10.73 5.95
C ALA A 345 -10.76 -10.43 6.46
N HIS A 346 -11.47 -9.51 5.81
CA HIS A 346 -12.83 -9.10 6.17
C HIS A 346 -13.86 -9.33 5.05
N ARG A 347 -13.62 -10.33 4.17
CA ARG A 347 -14.45 -10.58 3.00
C ARG A 347 -15.93 -10.73 3.35
N GLU A 348 -16.25 -11.47 4.41
CA GLU A 348 -17.62 -11.68 4.86
C GLU A 348 -18.31 -10.40 5.34
N ASP A 349 -17.59 -9.52 6.06
CA ASP A 349 -18.12 -8.23 6.51
C ASP A 349 -18.46 -7.34 5.31
N TYR A 350 -17.57 -7.29 4.32
CA TYR A 350 -17.82 -6.52 3.10
C TYR A 350 -18.97 -7.09 2.27
N ALA A 351 -19.10 -8.42 2.22
CA ALA A 351 -20.23 -9.07 1.54
C ALA A 351 -21.56 -8.74 2.23
N ARG A 352 -21.64 -8.82 3.58
CA ARG A 352 -22.84 -8.43 4.34
C ARG A 352 -23.23 -6.96 4.16
N ALA A 353 -22.24 -6.09 4.03
CA ALA A 353 -22.47 -4.66 3.80
C ALA A 353 -22.69 -4.30 2.32
N GLU A 354 -22.72 -5.30 1.43
CA GLU A 354 -22.92 -5.12 -0.01
C GLU A 354 -21.88 -4.20 -0.66
N TYR A 355 -20.62 -4.26 -0.18
CA TYR A 355 -19.52 -3.56 -0.82
C TYR A 355 -18.88 -4.45 -1.90
N PRO A 356 -18.76 -3.97 -3.15
CA PRO A 356 -18.17 -4.74 -4.25
C PRO A 356 -16.63 -4.74 -4.17
N MET A 357 -16.09 -5.16 -3.01
CA MET A 357 -14.63 -5.29 -2.85
C MET A 357 -14.11 -6.43 -3.73
N LEU A 358 -12.89 -6.27 -4.26
CA LEU A 358 -12.34 -7.22 -5.23
C LEU A 358 -12.42 -8.69 -4.78
N PRO A 359 -12.04 -9.09 -3.54
CA PRO A 359 -12.15 -10.48 -3.11
C PRO A 359 -13.61 -10.97 -2.95
N VAL A 360 -14.58 -10.06 -2.82
CA VAL A 360 -16.02 -10.40 -2.76
C VAL A 360 -16.55 -10.73 -4.15
N VAL A 361 -16.23 -9.90 -5.16
CA VAL A 361 -16.83 -10.00 -6.50
C VAL A 361 -15.98 -10.80 -7.49
N ALA A 362 -14.68 -10.94 -7.27
CA ALA A 362 -13.77 -11.64 -8.19
C ALA A 362 -12.96 -12.77 -7.51
N GLY A 363 -13.24 -13.04 -6.24
CA GLY A 363 -12.59 -14.10 -5.46
C GLY A 363 -11.22 -13.72 -4.91
N VAL A 364 -10.78 -14.48 -3.89
CA VAL A 364 -9.53 -14.27 -3.16
C VAL A 364 -8.31 -14.48 -4.05
N ARG A 365 -8.35 -15.48 -4.94
CA ARG A 365 -7.26 -15.75 -5.89
C ARG A 365 -6.94 -14.51 -6.75
N THR A 366 -7.96 -13.91 -7.37
CA THR A 366 -7.80 -12.68 -8.16
C THR A 366 -7.26 -11.53 -7.31
N ALA A 367 -7.71 -11.41 -6.06
CA ALA A 367 -7.20 -10.39 -5.15
C ALA A 367 -5.70 -10.57 -4.85
N ARG A 368 -5.23 -11.82 -4.60
CA ARG A 368 -3.81 -12.12 -4.38
C ARG A 368 -2.95 -11.80 -5.60
N GLN A 369 -3.42 -12.09 -6.82
CA GLN A 369 -2.76 -11.71 -8.07
C GLN A 369 -2.57 -10.20 -8.16
N ARG A 370 -3.64 -9.45 -7.88
CA ARG A 370 -3.61 -7.98 -7.91
C ARG A 370 -2.71 -7.40 -6.82
N ILE A 371 -2.63 -8.02 -5.63
CA ILE A 371 -1.68 -7.63 -4.58
C ILE A 371 -0.25 -7.70 -5.11
N LEU A 372 0.16 -8.83 -5.71
CA LEU A 372 1.52 -8.99 -6.26
C LEU A 372 1.79 -8.00 -7.40
N ALA A 373 0.83 -7.81 -8.31
CA ALA A 373 0.98 -6.86 -9.42
C ALA A 373 1.15 -5.42 -8.92
N TRP A 374 0.29 -4.96 -8.02
CA TRP A 374 0.37 -3.61 -7.45
C TRP A 374 1.61 -3.42 -6.57
N LEU A 375 2.05 -4.45 -5.85
CA LEU A 375 3.31 -4.42 -5.12
C LEU A 375 4.48 -4.22 -6.08
N GLY A 376 4.51 -4.91 -7.23
CA GLY A 376 5.52 -4.71 -8.25
C GLY A 376 5.56 -3.28 -8.80
N VAL A 377 4.38 -2.71 -9.10
CA VAL A 377 4.28 -1.31 -9.55
C VAL A 377 4.75 -0.35 -8.44
N THR A 378 4.43 -0.64 -7.17
CA THR A 378 4.92 0.15 -6.02
C THR A 378 6.44 0.13 -5.92
N LEU A 379 7.05 -1.04 -6.08
CA LEU A 379 8.50 -1.20 -6.05
C LEU A 379 9.17 -0.43 -7.21
N ILE A 380 8.60 -0.46 -8.41
CA ILE A 380 9.09 0.33 -9.55
C ILE A 380 8.98 1.83 -9.26
N ALA A 381 7.85 2.28 -8.74
CA ALA A 381 7.66 3.69 -8.37
C ALA A 381 8.66 4.13 -7.28
N ALA A 382 8.99 3.26 -6.31
CA ALA A 382 9.99 3.54 -5.30
C ALA A 382 11.41 3.66 -5.90
N VAL A 383 11.77 2.80 -6.86
CA VAL A 383 13.05 2.93 -7.59
C VAL A 383 13.12 4.24 -8.37
N LEU A 384 12.03 4.60 -9.09
CA LEU A 384 11.98 5.85 -9.84
C LEU A 384 12.09 7.08 -8.92
N LEU A 385 11.45 7.02 -7.74
CA LEU A 385 11.62 8.06 -6.74
C LEU A 385 13.08 8.16 -6.32
N GLY A 386 13.72 7.04 -5.96
CA GLY A 386 15.14 7.02 -5.58
C GLY A 386 16.07 7.57 -6.65
N ALA A 387 15.80 7.24 -7.92
CA ALA A 387 16.60 7.71 -9.05
C ALA A 387 16.46 9.22 -9.36
N VAL A 388 15.28 9.82 -9.01
CA VAL A 388 15.04 11.26 -9.25
C VAL A 388 15.51 12.11 -8.09
N THR A 389 15.58 11.53 -6.88
CA THR A 389 15.93 12.24 -5.64
C THR A 389 17.35 11.98 -5.17
N ASP A 390 18.12 11.18 -5.90
CA ASP A 390 19.47 10.77 -5.57
C ASP A 390 19.61 10.17 -4.15
N PHE A 391 18.59 9.41 -3.72
CA PHE A 391 18.61 8.75 -2.43
C PHE A 391 19.73 7.71 -2.31
N GLY A 392 20.30 7.62 -1.11
CA GLY A 392 21.43 6.78 -0.79
C GLY A 392 21.09 5.31 -0.52
N ILE A 393 22.08 4.63 0.05
CA ILE A 393 22.02 3.18 0.32
C ILE A 393 20.97 2.80 1.36
N LEU A 394 20.67 3.70 2.31
CA LEU A 394 19.66 3.44 3.35
C LEU A 394 18.29 3.25 2.72
N TYR A 395 17.90 4.15 1.81
CA TYR A 395 16.65 4.05 1.06
C TYR A 395 16.60 2.77 0.21
N ALA A 396 17.68 2.49 -0.56
CA ALA A 396 17.77 1.33 -1.43
C ALA A 396 17.65 0.00 -0.65
N LEU A 397 18.36 -0.14 0.47
CA LEU A 397 18.29 -1.33 1.31
C LEU A 397 16.92 -1.46 2.01
N THR A 398 16.36 -0.36 2.51
CA THR A 398 15.06 -0.36 3.18
C THR A 398 13.96 -0.83 2.23
N THR A 399 13.90 -0.26 1.03
CA THR A 399 12.90 -0.64 0.01
C THR A 399 13.06 -2.10 -0.41
N THR A 400 14.31 -2.58 -0.55
CA THR A 400 14.59 -3.96 -0.97
C THR A 400 14.24 -4.97 0.12
N VAL A 401 14.75 -4.79 1.33
CA VAL A 401 14.58 -5.77 2.42
C VAL A 401 13.10 -5.88 2.80
N LEU A 402 12.44 -4.76 3.01
CA LEU A 402 11.03 -4.78 3.40
C LEU A 402 10.10 -5.09 2.22
N GLY A 403 10.48 -4.72 1.00
CA GLY A 403 9.82 -5.20 -0.22
C GLY A 403 9.88 -6.72 -0.34
N ALA A 404 11.04 -7.33 -0.08
CA ALA A 404 11.21 -8.78 -0.05
C ALA A 404 10.35 -9.46 1.03
N VAL A 405 10.30 -8.87 2.23
CA VAL A 405 9.43 -9.36 3.33
C VAL A 405 7.96 -9.32 2.91
N PHE A 406 7.54 -8.23 2.26
CA PHE A 406 6.17 -8.09 1.79
C PHE A 406 5.85 -9.09 0.66
N VAL A 407 6.71 -9.22 -0.37
CA VAL A 407 6.57 -10.24 -1.44
C VAL A 407 6.45 -11.64 -0.83
N ARG A 408 7.37 -12.00 0.08
CA ARG A 408 7.34 -13.30 0.75
C ARG A 408 6.04 -13.52 1.54
N SER A 409 5.52 -12.50 2.21
CA SER A 409 4.28 -12.60 2.98
C SER A 409 3.07 -12.89 2.07
N VAL A 410 3.02 -12.25 0.89
CA VAL A 410 1.97 -12.49 -0.11
C VAL A 410 2.09 -13.90 -0.71
N ILE A 411 3.31 -14.35 -1.05
CA ILE A 411 3.52 -15.71 -1.57
C ILE A 411 3.06 -16.76 -0.56
N ARG A 412 3.30 -16.54 0.72
CA ARG A 412 2.82 -17.46 1.78
C ARG A 412 1.30 -17.61 1.82
N GLN A 413 0.53 -16.60 1.40
CA GLN A 413 -0.93 -16.71 1.32
C GLN A 413 -1.40 -17.76 0.29
N TYR A 414 -0.60 -18.07 -0.74
CA TYR A 414 -0.94 -19.09 -1.72
C TYR A 414 -0.72 -20.52 -1.20
N ASN A 415 0.08 -20.68 -0.13
CA ASN A 415 0.40 -21.98 0.45
C ASN A 415 -0.50 -22.32 1.67
N VAL A 416 -1.43 -21.44 2.01
CA VAL A 416 -2.39 -21.68 3.12
C VAL A 416 -3.55 -22.50 2.60
N ASP A 417 -3.99 -23.50 3.38
CA ASP A 417 -5.17 -24.30 3.05
C ASP A 417 -6.41 -23.38 3.03
N GLN A 418 -7.05 -23.30 1.87
CA GLN A 418 -8.22 -22.44 1.67
C GLN A 418 -9.47 -22.97 2.38
N ARG A 419 -9.41 -24.19 2.93
CA ARG A 419 -10.49 -24.82 3.69
C ARG A 419 -10.60 -24.27 5.11
N GLU A 420 -9.51 -23.69 5.64
CA GLU A 420 -9.48 -23.08 6.96
C GLU A 420 -9.53 -21.54 6.84
N SER A 421 -10.71 -20.96 7.05
CA SER A 421 -10.95 -19.51 6.95
C SER A 421 -10.12 -18.68 7.95
N GLU A 422 -9.75 -19.25 9.10
CA GLU A 422 -8.91 -18.59 10.10
C GLU A 422 -7.47 -18.46 9.62
N ASP A 423 -6.91 -19.46 8.97
CA ASP A 423 -5.54 -19.43 8.43
C ASP A 423 -5.42 -18.46 7.26
N GLU A 424 -6.43 -18.40 6.38
CA GLU A 424 -6.50 -17.42 5.30
C GLU A 424 -6.50 -15.99 5.86
N ARG A 425 -7.35 -15.75 6.87
CA ARG A 425 -7.45 -14.45 7.54
C ARG A 425 -6.13 -14.06 8.21
N ALA A 426 -5.48 -14.97 8.94
CA ALA A 426 -4.20 -14.74 9.60
C ALA A 426 -3.08 -14.45 8.58
N ALA A 427 -3.05 -15.16 7.45
CA ALA A 427 -2.07 -14.92 6.39
C ALA A 427 -2.28 -13.55 5.73
N ALA A 428 -3.52 -13.14 5.48
CA ALA A 428 -3.85 -11.83 4.96
C ALA A 428 -3.45 -10.70 5.93
N TYR A 429 -3.67 -10.87 7.23
CA TYR A 429 -3.20 -9.91 8.24
C TYR A 429 -1.67 -9.82 8.31
N ARG A 430 -0.95 -10.94 8.20
CA ARG A 430 0.53 -10.89 8.15
C ARG A 430 1.02 -10.05 6.98
N SER A 431 0.43 -10.19 5.79
CA SER A 431 0.77 -9.36 4.62
C SER A 431 0.34 -7.91 4.80
N PHE A 432 -0.80 -7.66 5.43
CA PHE A 432 -1.25 -6.32 5.77
C PHE A 432 -0.25 -5.60 6.70
N HIS A 433 0.26 -6.27 7.73
CA HIS A 433 1.27 -5.71 8.62
C HIS A 433 2.63 -5.53 7.94
N ALA A 434 3.05 -6.47 7.08
CA ALA A 434 4.26 -6.33 6.28
C ALA A 434 4.19 -5.12 5.35
N SER A 435 3.03 -4.85 4.74
CA SER A 435 2.82 -3.68 3.90
C SER A 435 2.88 -2.36 4.67
N ASN A 436 2.37 -2.31 5.91
CA ASN A 436 2.48 -1.14 6.78
C ASN A 436 3.94 -0.89 7.18
N ALA A 437 4.66 -1.95 7.55
CA ALA A 437 6.09 -1.86 7.89
C ALA A 437 6.91 -1.35 6.70
N TYR A 438 6.62 -1.86 5.50
CA TYR A 438 7.24 -1.40 4.26
C TYR A 438 7.07 0.11 4.05
N LEU A 439 5.83 0.60 4.04
CA LEU A 439 5.59 2.02 3.80
C LEU A 439 6.16 2.89 4.93
N GLY A 440 5.90 2.54 6.18
CA GLY A 440 6.40 3.31 7.33
C GLY A 440 7.92 3.45 7.34
N ALA A 441 8.64 2.36 7.07
CA ALA A 441 10.11 2.40 7.05
C ALA A 441 10.67 3.18 5.85
N ILE A 442 10.05 3.09 4.68
CA ILE A 442 10.46 3.94 3.52
C ILE A 442 10.30 5.41 3.86
N LEU A 443 9.17 5.81 4.45
CA LEU A 443 8.96 7.22 4.83
C LEU A 443 9.98 7.68 5.87
N VAL A 444 10.35 6.82 6.83
CA VAL A 444 11.44 7.11 7.78
C VAL A 444 12.79 7.20 7.07
N ALA A 445 13.10 6.28 6.15
CA ALA A 445 14.34 6.33 5.37
C ALA A 445 14.46 7.64 4.55
N ILE A 446 13.36 8.07 3.91
CA ILE A 446 13.29 9.35 3.21
C ILE A 446 13.62 10.50 4.17
N LEU A 447 12.99 10.53 5.36
CA LEU A 447 13.23 11.59 6.33
C LEU A 447 14.68 11.61 6.84
N VAL A 448 15.28 10.42 7.07
CA VAL A 448 16.67 10.35 7.50
C VAL A 448 17.60 10.87 6.42
N GLU A 449 17.41 10.45 5.16
CA GLU A 449 18.27 10.87 4.05
C GLU A 449 18.06 12.34 3.63
N THR A 450 16.89 12.92 3.89
CA THR A 450 16.60 14.31 3.52
C THR A 450 16.86 15.33 4.62
N LEU A 451 16.84 14.92 5.90
CA LEU A 451 16.94 15.83 7.04
C LEU A 451 18.17 15.58 7.93
N ALA A 452 18.78 14.39 7.87
CA ALA A 452 19.87 14.02 8.77
C ALA A 452 21.19 13.68 8.05
N LEU A 453 21.17 13.42 6.77
CA LEU A 453 22.34 13.17 5.90
C LEU A 453 22.49 14.25 4.85
#